data_1e094cfe5988269619ea80df0504596b
#
_entry.id   1e094cfe5988269619ea80df0504596b
#
_cell.length_a   1.000
_cell.length_b   1.000
_cell.length_c   1.000
_cell.angle_alpha   90.00
_cell.angle_beta   90.00
_cell.angle_gamma   90.00
#
_symmetry.space_group_name_H-M   'P 1'
#
loop_
_entity.id
_entity.type
_entity.pdbx_description
1 polymer ?
#
loop_
_entity_poly.entity_id
_entity_poly.type
_entity_poly.pdbx_seq_one_letter_code
_entity_poly.pdbx_strand_id
1 'polypeptide(L)'
;MQSKHNIITKIKDSEDYFLVNPLSKSADIISENEVRMLKHQLDPNGEFTQKGYLTDEAAEKRAFKLAYLDFTEKREADETQLFFVPNYSCNFACTYCYQEGYNPVQQVLSTEIIDSFFNYVTMEFAGRRKYVTVFGGEPLLPGDNQRKLIAYFLEKSNDAKLDVAFVTNGYTLLSYLDLLKTANIREIQVTLDGTEEIHDARRFMKGKQPTFNRIVAGIDACLETGISINLRMVADKENIDNLPALARFAIDKGWTRSPVFKTQIGRNYELHYCSSTPEKLFDRATLHEKLFDLLQEHPYIAEFYKPAFSIARFISENKALPTPLFDSCTACKTEWAFDFTGAIYSCTATVGKKGEELGTFYPVVTKNETVISEWQNRDVTTIEECKSCSLSLACGGGCASVAKNNHGNINSPDCRPIEKLLSLGAAQYLVS
;
A
#
# COMPACT_ATOMS: atom_id res chain seq x y z
N MET A 1 -1.93 33.42 15.37
CA MET A 1 -1.20 32.31 16.02
C MET A 1 -0.52 31.45 14.98
N GLN A 2 0.50 30.68 15.34
CA GLN A 2 1.06 29.67 14.46
C GLN A 2 0.00 28.56 14.21
N SER A 3 -0.15 28.13 12.97
CA SER A 3 -1.04 27.00 12.66
C SER A 3 -0.52 25.73 13.35
N LYS A 4 -1.42 24.97 13.96
CA LYS A 4 -1.07 23.69 14.61
C LYS A 4 -0.69 22.58 13.60
N HIS A 5 -1.01 22.78 12.32
CA HIS A 5 -0.73 21.84 11.24
C HIS A 5 0.58 22.14 10.50
N ASN A 6 1.35 23.12 10.96
CA ASN A 6 2.70 23.34 10.44
C ASN A 6 3.64 22.21 10.85
N ILE A 7 4.31 21.65 9.87
CA ILE A 7 5.37 20.65 10.03
C ILE A 7 6.66 21.32 9.59
N ILE A 8 7.63 21.42 10.51
CA ILE A 8 8.93 22.04 10.25
C ILE A 8 10.00 20.98 10.49
N THR A 9 10.76 20.66 9.47
CA THR A 9 11.85 19.68 9.59
C THR A 9 13.12 20.20 8.95
N LYS A 10 14.28 19.97 9.57
CA LYS A 10 15.57 20.28 8.94
C LYS A 10 15.78 19.34 7.75
N ILE A 11 16.14 19.89 6.61
CA ILE A 11 16.44 19.13 5.40
C ILE A 11 17.74 18.35 5.62
N LYS A 12 17.76 17.06 5.25
CA LYS A 12 18.96 16.23 5.39
C LYS A 12 20.11 16.84 4.57
N ASP A 13 21.26 16.93 5.23
CA ASP A 13 22.52 17.44 4.65
C ASP A 13 22.42 18.90 4.15
N SER A 14 21.51 19.72 4.72
CA SER A 14 21.31 21.15 4.43
C SER A 14 21.22 21.98 5.70
N GLU A 15 21.46 23.29 5.61
CA GLU A 15 21.19 24.24 6.69
C GLU A 15 19.73 24.73 6.68
N ASP A 16 19.00 24.49 5.60
CA ASP A 16 17.62 24.92 5.42
C ASP A 16 16.62 23.95 6.05
N TYR A 17 15.40 24.42 6.16
CA TYR A 17 14.26 23.71 6.72
C TYR A 17 13.15 23.58 5.66
N PHE A 18 12.44 22.49 5.71
CA PHE A 18 11.23 22.29 4.95
C PHE A 18 10.01 22.56 5.86
N LEU A 19 9.25 23.59 5.51
CA LEU A 19 8.00 23.98 6.15
C LEU A 19 6.84 23.53 5.28
N VAL A 20 5.95 22.71 5.85
CA VAL A 20 4.76 22.21 5.17
C VAL A 20 3.52 22.41 6.04
N ASN A 21 2.44 22.89 5.46
CA ASN A 21 1.12 22.88 6.09
C ASN A 21 0.13 22.16 5.18
N PRO A 22 -0.25 20.92 5.49
CA PRO A 22 -1.21 20.17 4.69
C PRO A 22 -2.59 20.83 4.60
N LEU A 23 -3.01 21.53 5.67
CA LEU A 23 -4.32 22.16 5.73
C LEU A 23 -4.42 23.38 4.80
N SER A 24 -3.44 24.28 4.82
CA SER A 24 -3.38 25.42 3.92
C SER A 24 -2.86 25.08 2.52
N LYS A 25 -2.36 23.85 2.34
CA LYS A 25 -1.71 23.35 1.10
C LYS A 25 -0.51 24.19 0.68
N SER A 26 0.29 24.62 1.66
CA SER A 26 1.52 25.41 1.46
C SER A 26 2.75 24.61 1.83
N ALA A 27 3.82 24.78 1.04
CA ALA A 27 5.13 24.16 1.30
C ALA A 27 6.25 25.09 0.82
N ASP A 28 7.24 25.31 1.69
CA ASP A 28 8.37 26.18 1.39
C ASP A 28 9.67 25.63 2.00
N ILE A 29 10.79 25.93 1.34
CA ILE A 29 12.12 25.79 1.92
C ILE A 29 12.43 27.12 2.57
N ILE A 30 12.75 27.12 3.86
CA ILE A 30 12.99 28.30 4.68
C ILE A 30 14.30 28.20 5.44
N SER A 31 14.92 29.35 5.69
CA SER A 31 16.12 29.47 6.49
C SER A 31 15.85 29.32 7.99
N GLU A 32 16.91 29.08 8.76
CA GLU A 32 16.81 29.05 10.24
C GLU A 32 16.24 30.35 10.82
N ASN A 33 16.56 31.51 10.21
CA ASN A 33 16.03 32.79 10.63
C ASN A 33 14.51 32.87 10.46
N GLU A 34 13.99 32.40 9.31
CA GLU A 34 12.55 32.36 9.05
C GLU A 34 11.83 31.39 10.00
N VAL A 35 12.46 30.26 10.37
CA VAL A 35 11.94 29.37 11.42
C VAL A 35 11.80 30.12 12.74
N ARG A 36 12.79 30.95 13.12
CA ARG A 36 12.72 31.78 14.33
C ARG A 36 11.62 32.84 14.22
N MET A 37 11.52 33.51 13.08
CA MET A 37 10.44 34.48 12.80
C MET A 37 9.06 33.85 12.98
N LEU A 38 8.84 32.69 12.34
CA LEU A 38 7.57 31.95 12.45
C LEU A 38 7.26 31.57 13.90
N LYS A 39 8.25 31.05 14.65
CA LYS A 39 8.10 30.69 16.07
C LYS A 39 7.71 31.89 16.95
N HIS A 40 8.22 33.08 16.66
CA HIS A 40 7.86 34.33 17.34
C HIS A 40 6.66 35.03 16.69
N GLN A 41 5.99 34.41 15.72
CA GLN A 41 4.85 34.96 14.99
C GLN A 41 5.15 36.31 14.32
N LEU A 42 6.40 36.51 13.91
CA LEU A 42 6.84 37.68 13.15
C LEU A 42 6.61 37.45 11.66
N ASP A 43 5.88 38.33 11.04
CA ASP A 43 5.52 38.24 9.60
C ASP A 43 5.56 39.63 8.96
N PRO A 44 6.75 40.25 8.82
CA PRO A 44 6.88 41.65 8.39
C PRO A 44 6.32 41.90 6.99
N ASN A 45 6.32 40.86 6.14
CA ASN A 45 5.88 40.94 4.74
C ASN A 45 4.46 40.35 4.55
N GLY A 46 3.86 39.76 5.57
CA GLY A 46 2.56 39.08 5.49
C GLY A 46 2.57 37.72 4.76
N GLU A 47 3.75 37.20 4.41
CA GLU A 47 3.88 35.96 3.63
C GLU A 47 3.43 34.70 4.38
N PHE A 48 3.80 34.60 5.66
CA PHE A 48 3.38 33.44 6.48
C PHE A 48 1.88 33.43 6.71
N THR A 49 1.27 34.61 6.85
CA THR A 49 -0.16 34.76 6.99
C THR A 49 -0.88 34.43 5.68
N GLN A 50 -0.39 34.93 4.55
CA GLN A 50 -0.95 34.67 3.23
C GLN A 50 -0.93 33.16 2.90
N LYS A 51 0.14 32.44 3.27
CA LYS A 51 0.30 31.00 3.07
C LYS A 51 -0.37 30.14 4.15
N GLY A 52 -0.96 30.77 5.18
CA GLY A 52 -1.68 30.07 6.25
C GLY A 52 -0.78 29.40 7.27
N TYR A 53 0.53 29.72 7.32
CA TYR A 53 1.42 29.28 8.39
C TYR A 53 1.16 30.02 9.69
N LEU A 54 0.75 31.28 9.59
CA LEU A 54 0.15 32.04 10.65
C LEU A 54 -1.34 32.25 10.34
N THR A 55 -2.21 32.04 11.33
CA THR A 55 -3.67 32.07 11.15
C THR A 55 -4.36 32.45 12.47
N ASP A 56 -5.65 32.62 12.47
CA ASP A 56 -6.46 32.65 13.69
C ASP A 56 -7.18 31.31 13.91
N GLU A 57 -7.58 31.07 15.16
CA GLU A 57 -8.19 29.80 15.56
C GLU A 57 -9.52 29.52 14.85
N ALA A 58 -10.31 30.53 14.59
CA ALA A 58 -11.63 30.39 13.96
C ALA A 58 -11.46 30.03 12.48
N ALA A 59 -10.52 30.69 11.78
CA ALA A 59 -10.20 30.40 10.39
C ALA A 59 -9.63 28.97 10.23
N GLU A 60 -8.71 28.57 11.11
CA GLU A 60 -8.13 27.21 11.07
C GLU A 60 -9.19 26.14 11.31
N LYS A 61 -10.05 26.31 12.34
CA LYS A 61 -11.17 25.38 12.58
C LYS A 61 -12.13 25.29 11.40
N ARG A 62 -12.42 26.40 10.73
CA ARG A 62 -13.27 26.43 9.53
C ARG A 62 -12.60 25.68 8.39
N ALA A 63 -11.34 25.97 8.10
CA ALA A 63 -10.56 25.29 7.07
C ALA A 63 -10.49 23.78 7.31
N PHE A 64 -10.25 23.36 8.56
CA PHE A 64 -10.23 21.95 8.94
C PHE A 64 -11.57 21.25 8.66
N LYS A 65 -12.70 21.85 9.05
CA LYS A 65 -14.02 21.28 8.79
C LYS A 65 -14.30 21.13 7.30
N LEU A 66 -13.99 22.17 6.50
CA LEU A 66 -14.19 22.11 5.05
C LEU A 66 -13.30 21.05 4.40
N ALA A 67 -12.03 20.96 4.80
CA ALA A 67 -11.11 19.95 4.30
C ALA A 67 -11.57 18.53 4.69
N TYR A 68 -12.14 18.34 5.87
CA TYR A 68 -12.70 17.07 6.31
C TYR A 68 -13.91 16.64 5.48
N LEU A 69 -14.82 17.57 5.19
CA LEU A 69 -15.99 17.30 4.33
C LEU A 69 -15.54 16.90 2.90
N ASP A 70 -14.62 17.68 2.32
CA ASP A 70 -14.03 17.37 0.99
C ASP A 70 -13.35 16.00 0.98
N PHE A 71 -12.63 15.66 2.05
CA PHE A 71 -11.98 14.35 2.20
C PHE A 71 -13.00 13.21 2.26
N THR A 72 -14.07 13.35 3.05
CA THR A 72 -15.10 12.30 3.20
C THR A 72 -15.87 12.09 1.91
N GLU A 73 -16.25 13.16 1.22
CA GLU A 73 -16.94 13.09 -0.07
C GLU A 73 -16.08 12.40 -1.14
N LYS A 74 -14.79 12.75 -1.22
CA LYS A 74 -13.85 12.09 -2.14
C LYS A 74 -13.68 10.62 -1.81
N ARG A 75 -13.52 10.26 -0.53
CA ARG A 75 -13.37 8.87 -0.09
C ARG A 75 -14.60 8.03 -0.46
N GLU A 76 -15.78 8.56 -0.36
CA GLU A 76 -17.03 7.88 -0.78
C GLU A 76 -17.10 7.67 -2.29
N ALA A 77 -16.54 8.60 -3.08
CA ALA A 77 -16.47 8.53 -4.53
C ALA A 77 -15.29 7.69 -5.05
N ASP A 78 -14.32 7.37 -4.19
CA ASP A 78 -13.13 6.59 -4.55
C ASP A 78 -13.48 5.16 -4.98
N GLU A 79 -12.63 4.63 -5.85
CA GLU A 79 -12.75 3.25 -6.33
C GLU A 79 -12.51 2.25 -5.20
N THR A 80 -13.36 1.24 -5.10
CA THR A 80 -13.25 0.19 -4.09
C THR A 80 -12.47 -1.00 -4.62
N GLN A 81 -11.46 -1.41 -3.88
CA GLN A 81 -10.68 -2.62 -4.14
C GLN A 81 -11.27 -3.80 -3.34
N LEU A 82 -11.69 -4.84 -4.03
CA LEU A 82 -12.28 -6.04 -3.46
C LEU A 82 -11.28 -7.19 -3.60
N PHE A 83 -10.70 -7.61 -2.49
CA PHE A 83 -9.76 -8.74 -2.49
C PHE A 83 -10.50 -10.05 -2.39
N PHE A 84 -10.19 -10.99 -3.28
CA PHE A 84 -10.73 -12.35 -3.23
C PHE A 84 -9.60 -13.37 -3.07
N VAL A 85 -9.70 -14.21 -2.03
CA VAL A 85 -8.77 -15.30 -1.73
C VAL A 85 -9.35 -16.63 -2.16
N PRO A 86 -8.87 -17.25 -3.26
CA PRO A 86 -9.37 -18.54 -3.73
C PRO A 86 -8.88 -19.73 -2.90
N ASN A 87 -7.76 -19.58 -2.21
CA ASN A 87 -7.16 -20.59 -1.34
C ASN A 87 -6.02 -20.00 -0.50
N TYR A 88 -5.63 -20.68 0.58
CA TYR A 88 -4.44 -20.36 1.37
C TYR A 88 -3.23 -21.28 1.06
N SER A 89 -3.36 -22.19 0.12
CA SER A 89 -2.27 -23.06 -0.31
C SER A 89 -1.28 -22.29 -1.19
N CYS A 90 -0.01 -22.62 -1.08
CA CYS A 90 1.04 -22.07 -1.94
C CYS A 90 2.01 -23.20 -2.35
N ASN A 91 2.58 -23.09 -3.53
CA ASN A 91 3.64 -23.97 -4.02
C ASN A 91 5.03 -23.52 -3.53
N PHE A 92 5.16 -22.28 -2.99
CA PHE A 92 6.39 -21.76 -2.40
C PHE A 92 6.48 -21.98 -0.89
N ALA A 93 7.73 -21.91 -0.37
CA ALA A 93 8.07 -21.87 1.04
C ALA A 93 8.96 -20.64 1.31
N CYS A 94 8.41 -19.44 1.12
CA CYS A 94 9.14 -18.19 1.35
C CYS A 94 9.52 -18.03 2.83
N THR A 95 10.76 -17.58 3.11
CA THR A 95 11.31 -17.50 4.48
C THR A 95 10.58 -16.51 5.41
N TYR A 96 9.73 -15.65 4.87
CA TYR A 96 9.01 -14.59 5.60
C TYR A 96 7.49 -14.62 5.36
N CYS A 97 6.95 -15.76 4.92
CA CYS A 97 5.52 -15.85 4.57
C CYS A 97 4.63 -15.66 5.80
N TYR A 98 3.82 -14.61 5.81
CA TYR A 98 2.90 -14.34 6.91
C TYR A 98 1.69 -15.30 6.95
N GLN A 99 1.43 -16.04 5.88
CA GLN A 99 0.33 -17.00 5.79
C GLN A 99 0.73 -18.42 6.21
N GLU A 100 2.00 -18.64 6.58
CA GLU A 100 2.48 -19.96 6.99
C GLU A 100 1.74 -20.51 8.22
N GLY A 101 1.28 -19.62 9.11
CA GLY A 101 0.53 -19.99 10.32
C GLY A 101 -0.97 -20.19 10.10
N TYR A 102 -1.48 -20.05 8.87
CA TYR A 102 -2.92 -20.25 8.62
C TYR A 102 -3.25 -21.74 8.63
N ASN A 103 -4.23 -22.11 9.47
CA ASN A 103 -4.68 -23.49 9.56
C ASN A 103 -5.25 -23.96 8.22
N PRO A 104 -4.95 -25.20 7.80
CA PRO A 104 -5.56 -25.77 6.61
C PRO A 104 -7.06 -25.84 6.79
N VAL A 105 -7.79 -25.15 5.93
CA VAL A 105 -9.25 -25.18 5.87
C VAL A 105 -9.66 -26.36 4.99
N GLN A 106 -10.60 -27.17 5.42
CA GLN A 106 -11.07 -28.32 4.63
C GLN A 106 -11.94 -27.90 3.43
N GLN A 107 -12.50 -26.69 3.47
CA GLN A 107 -13.33 -26.17 2.38
C GLN A 107 -12.47 -25.88 1.14
N VAL A 108 -13.03 -26.14 -0.03
CA VAL A 108 -12.42 -25.88 -1.33
C VAL A 108 -13.30 -24.91 -2.08
N LEU A 109 -12.68 -23.98 -2.80
CA LEU A 109 -13.41 -23.08 -3.69
C LEU A 109 -14.28 -23.86 -4.68
N SER A 110 -15.51 -23.41 -4.86
CA SER A 110 -16.46 -23.93 -5.83
C SER A 110 -17.06 -22.82 -6.69
N THR A 111 -17.74 -23.18 -7.76
CA THR A 111 -18.46 -22.24 -8.65
C THR A 111 -19.57 -21.52 -7.90
N GLU A 112 -20.24 -22.17 -6.95
CA GLU A 112 -21.32 -21.59 -6.13
C GLU A 112 -20.79 -20.48 -5.23
N ILE A 113 -19.58 -20.64 -4.68
CA ILE A 113 -18.92 -19.60 -3.88
C ILE A 113 -18.54 -18.39 -4.76
N ILE A 114 -18.03 -18.65 -5.97
CA ILE A 114 -17.72 -17.59 -6.95
C ILE A 114 -19.00 -16.84 -7.34
N ASP A 115 -20.07 -17.54 -7.67
CA ASP A 115 -21.36 -16.91 -7.99
C ASP A 115 -21.90 -16.07 -6.83
N SER A 116 -21.84 -16.60 -5.61
CA SER A 116 -22.25 -15.88 -4.40
C SER A 116 -21.41 -14.63 -4.16
N PHE A 117 -20.10 -14.69 -4.41
CA PHE A 117 -19.22 -13.52 -4.32
C PHE A 117 -19.64 -12.43 -5.32
N PHE A 118 -19.82 -12.75 -6.60
CA PHE A 118 -20.22 -11.76 -7.61
C PHE A 118 -21.62 -11.21 -7.35
N ASN A 119 -22.55 -12.02 -6.88
CA ASN A 119 -23.89 -11.58 -6.45
C ASN A 119 -23.80 -10.59 -5.29
N TYR A 120 -23.02 -10.93 -4.25
CA TYR A 120 -22.79 -10.05 -3.11
C TYR A 120 -22.17 -8.72 -3.54
N VAL A 121 -21.11 -8.75 -4.35
CA VAL A 121 -20.43 -7.55 -4.87
C VAL A 121 -21.37 -6.67 -5.70
N THR A 122 -22.24 -7.27 -6.50
CA THR A 122 -23.21 -6.53 -7.30
C THR A 122 -24.25 -5.82 -6.44
N MET A 123 -24.71 -6.46 -5.37
CA MET A 123 -25.73 -5.90 -4.47
C MET A 123 -25.14 -4.87 -3.50
N GLU A 124 -24.09 -5.24 -2.77
CA GLU A 124 -23.56 -4.43 -1.67
C GLU A 124 -22.73 -3.22 -2.12
N PHE A 125 -22.09 -3.34 -3.27
CA PHE A 125 -21.28 -2.27 -3.85
C PHE A 125 -21.94 -1.68 -5.11
N ALA A 126 -23.28 -1.72 -5.18
CA ALA A 126 -24.03 -1.12 -6.28
C ALA A 126 -23.69 0.37 -6.43
N GLY A 127 -23.51 0.83 -7.66
CA GLY A 127 -23.21 2.24 -7.98
C GLY A 127 -21.78 2.69 -7.64
N ARG A 128 -20.96 1.91 -6.92
CA ARG A 128 -19.56 2.24 -6.66
C ARG A 128 -18.64 1.75 -7.78
N ARG A 129 -17.67 2.58 -8.17
CA ARG A 129 -16.55 2.11 -8.98
C ARG A 129 -15.76 1.08 -8.17
N LYS A 130 -15.43 -0.04 -8.77
CA LYS A 130 -14.75 -1.13 -8.08
C LYS A 130 -14.02 -2.06 -9.03
N TYR A 131 -13.04 -2.75 -8.51
CA TYR A 131 -12.31 -3.82 -9.19
C TYR A 131 -11.97 -4.94 -8.21
N VAL A 132 -11.61 -6.11 -8.72
CA VAL A 132 -11.27 -7.26 -7.88
C VAL A 132 -9.78 -7.53 -7.95
N THR A 133 -9.17 -7.81 -6.79
CA THR A 133 -7.78 -8.30 -6.71
C THR A 133 -7.78 -9.72 -6.17
N VAL A 134 -7.33 -10.67 -6.98
CA VAL A 134 -7.20 -12.08 -6.59
C VAL A 134 -5.83 -12.30 -5.97
N PHE A 135 -5.79 -12.77 -4.73
CA PHE A 135 -4.56 -13.02 -3.98
C PHE A 135 -4.75 -14.18 -2.98
N GLY A 136 -3.77 -14.47 -2.14
CA GLY A 136 -3.91 -15.50 -1.10
C GLY A 136 -2.60 -16.24 -0.87
N GLY A 137 -2.63 -17.57 -0.78
CA GLY A 137 -1.43 -18.40 -0.85
C GLY A 137 -0.77 -18.20 -2.21
N GLU A 138 -1.21 -18.97 -3.19
CA GLU A 138 -0.93 -18.69 -4.61
C GLU A 138 -2.25 -18.86 -5.41
N PRO A 139 -2.79 -17.80 -5.98
CA PRO A 139 -4.04 -17.91 -6.75
C PRO A 139 -3.87 -18.70 -8.05
N LEU A 140 -2.69 -18.65 -8.67
CA LEU A 140 -2.39 -19.33 -9.93
C LEU A 140 -1.66 -20.65 -9.70
N LEU A 141 -2.11 -21.47 -8.74
CA LEU A 141 -1.54 -22.81 -8.52
C LEU A 141 -1.63 -23.67 -9.79
N PRO A 142 -0.64 -24.55 -10.03
CA PRO A 142 -0.72 -25.50 -11.15
C PRO A 142 -1.84 -26.52 -10.92
N GLY A 143 -2.44 -27.00 -12.02
CA GLY A 143 -3.47 -28.05 -12.02
C GLY A 143 -4.75 -27.63 -12.69
N ASP A 144 -5.42 -28.60 -13.34
CA ASP A 144 -6.58 -28.35 -14.18
C ASP A 144 -7.77 -27.80 -13.40
N ASN A 145 -7.98 -28.27 -12.16
CA ASN A 145 -9.10 -27.80 -11.35
C ASN A 145 -8.94 -26.32 -10.98
N GLN A 146 -7.75 -25.91 -10.52
CA GLN A 146 -7.47 -24.49 -10.19
C GLN A 146 -7.63 -23.62 -11.44
N ARG A 147 -7.10 -24.09 -12.57
CA ARG A 147 -7.20 -23.38 -13.84
C ARG A 147 -8.67 -23.19 -14.28
N LYS A 148 -9.52 -24.22 -14.14
CA LYS A 148 -10.95 -24.12 -14.42
C LYS A 148 -11.67 -23.12 -13.52
N LEU A 149 -11.35 -23.10 -12.24
CA LEU A 149 -11.95 -22.15 -11.29
C LEU A 149 -11.52 -20.71 -11.57
N ILE A 150 -10.25 -20.49 -11.91
CA ILE A 150 -9.78 -19.15 -12.34
C ILE A 150 -10.43 -18.74 -13.66
N ALA A 151 -10.58 -19.66 -14.63
CA ALA A 151 -11.30 -19.39 -15.88
C ALA A 151 -12.73 -18.92 -15.62
N TYR A 152 -13.44 -19.66 -14.76
CA TYR A 152 -14.80 -19.32 -14.36
C TYR A 152 -14.87 -17.97 -13.64
N PHE A 153 -13.93 -17.71 -12.75
CA PHE A 153 -13.84 -16.42 -12.06
C PHE A 153 -13.65 -15.24 -13.03
N LEU A 154 -12.77 -15.39 -14.03
CA LEU A 154 -12.54 -14.38 -15.05
C LEU A 154 -13.76 -14.18 -15.97
N GLU A 155 -14.48 -15.26 -16.33
CA GLU A 155 -15.75 -15.18 -17.04
C GLU A 155 -16.76 -14.34 -16.25
N LYS A 156 -16.96 -14.64 -14.98
CA LYS A 156 -17.87 -13.86 -14.10
C LYS A 156 -17.44 -12.41 -13.92
N SER A 157 -16.13 -12.14 -13.88
CA SER A 157 -15.61 -10.78 -13.83
C SER A 157 -15.95 -9.99 -15.10
N ASN A 158 -15.84 -10.63 -16.28
CA ASN A 158 -16.23 -10.04 -17.56
C ASN A 158 -17.72 -9.74 -17.61
N ASP A 159 -18.58 -10.69 -17.19
CA ASP A 159 -20.03 -10.51 -17.12
C ASP A 159 -20.41 -9.33 -16.22
N ALA A 160 -19.70 -9.19 -15.09
CA ALA A 160 -19.88 -8.08 -14.13
C ALA A 160 -19.18 -6.78 -14.58
N LYS A 161 -18.44 -6.78 -15.69
CA LYS A 161 -17.62 -5.65 -16.20
C LYS A 161 -16.64 -5.12 -15.15
N LEU A 162 -15.99 -6.02 -14.41
CA LEU A 162 -14.99 -5.71 -13.41
C LEU A 162 -13.58 -6.00 -13.92
N ASP A 163 -12.70 -5.04 -13.70
CA ASP A 163 -11.27 -5.23 -13.89
C ASP A 163 -10.73 -6.19 -12.82
N VAL A 164 -9.75 -6.99 -13.20
CA VAL A 164 -9.12 -7.95 -12.29
C VAL A 164 -7.64 -7.66 -12.16
N ALA A 165 -7.16 -7.58 -10.92
CA ALA A 165 -5.74 -7.60 -10.60
C ALA A 165 -5.36 -8.93 -9.96
N PHE A 166 -4.10 -9.34 -10.09
CA PHE A 166 -3.57 -10.52 -9.41
C PHE A 166 -2.37 -10.17 -8.54
N VAL A 167 -2.27 -10.80 -7.38
CA VAL A 167 -1.04 -10.86 -6.57
C VAL A 167 -0.59 -12.31 -6.58
N THR A 168 0.51 -12.58 -7.26
CA THR A 168 1.02 -13.95 -7.50
C THR A 168 2.52 -14.04 -7.25
N ASN A 169 3.00 -15.23 -6.93
CA ASN A 169 4.44 -15.48 -6.90
C ASN A 169 5.08 -15.50 -8.31
N GLY A 170 4.28 -15.53 -9.36
CA GLY A 170 4.71 -15.42 -10.76
C GLY A 170 5.21 -16.72 -11.41
N TYR A 171 5.37 -17.80 -10.65
CA TYR A 171 5.98 -19.05 -11.17
C TYR A 171 5.19 -19.69 -12.31
N THR A 172 3.87 -19.56 -12.31
CA THR A 172 2.96 -20.16 -13.29
C THR A 172 2.42 -19.19 -14.34
N LEU A 173 2.89 -17.94 -14.37
CA LEU A 173 2.38 -16.92 -15.29
C LEU A 173 2.35 -17.36 -16.74
N LEU A 174 3.43 -17.98 -17.25
CA LEU A 174 3.47 -18.49 -18.62
C LEU A 174 2.34 -19.49 -18.93
N SER A 175 2.01 -20.35 -17.96
CA SER A 175 0.97 -21.36 -18.12
C SER A 175 -0.46 -20.80 -18.00
N TYR A 176 -0.61 -19.59 -17.49
CA TYR A 176 -1.90 -18.89 -17.36
C TYR A 176 -2.08 -17.75 -18.35
N LEU A 177 -1.05 -17.42 -19.14
CA LEU A 177 -1.05 -16.23 -19.99
C LEU A 177 -2.21 -16.19 -21.00
N ASP A 178 -2.53 -17.32 -21.62
CA ASP A 178 -3.65 -17.45 -22.55
C ASP A 178 -4.99 -17.17 -21.86
N LEU A 179 -5.15 -17.64 -20.62
CA LEU A 179 -6.34 -17.40 -19.83
C LEU A 179 -6.42 -15.95 -19.33
N LEU A 180 -5.32 -15.38 -18.85
CA LEU A 180 -5.29 -13.99 -18.39
C LEU A 180 -5.67 -12.99 -19.49
N LYS A 181 -5.37 -13.31 -20.76
CA LYS A 181 -5.77 -12.50 -21.92
C LYS A 181 -7.28 -12.49 -22.21
N THR A 182 -8.07 -13.36 -21.59
CA THR A 182 -9.53 -13.42 -21.81
C THR A 182 -10.31 -12.40 -20.98
N ALA A 183 -9.67 -11.71 -20.05
CA ALA A 183 -10.30 -10.73 -19.16
C ALA A 183 -9.55 -9.39 -19.16
N ASN A 184 -10.19 -8.37 -18.62
CA ASN A 184 -9.55 -7.07 -18.44
C ASN A 184 -8.62 -7.10 -17.22
N ILE A 185 -7.35 -7.44 -17.46
CA ILE A 185 -6.32 -7.49 -16.41
C ILE A 185 -5.76 -6.09 -16.17
N ARG A 186 -6.12 -5.50 -15.02
CA ARG A 186 -5.64 -4.19 -14.58
C ARG A 186 -4.15 -4.18 -14.32
N GLU A 187 -3.68 -5.17 -13.56
CA GLU A 187 -2.25 -5.40 -13.28
C GLU A 187 -2.01 -6.78 -12.66
N ILE A 188 -0.79 -7.24 -12.78
CA ILE A 188 -0.30 -8.42 -12.06
C ILE A 188 0.86 -7.98 -11.17
N GLN A 189 0.68 -8.08 -9.85
CA GLN A 189 1.77 -7.88 -8.90
C GLN A 189 2.56 -9.18 -8.76
N VAL A 190 3.85 -9.10 -9.07
CA VAL A 190 4.82 -10.21 -8.96
C VAL A 190 5.93 -9.80 -8.02
N THR A 191 6.44 -10.74 -7.22
CA THR A 191 7.52 -10.44 -6.26
C THR A 191 8.86 -11.02 -6.71
N LEU A 192 9.87 -10.14 -6.82
CA LEU A 192 11.29 -10.49 -6.89
C LEU A 192 12.04 -9.78 -5.75
N ASP A 193 12.67 -10.54 -4.86
CA ASP A 193 13.34 -10.01 -3.66
C ASP A 193 14.81 -9.65 -3.86
N GLY A 194 15.28 -9.70 -5.10
CA GLY A 194 16.64 -9.42 -5.51
C GLY A 194 16.96 -10.10 -6.84
N THR A 195 18.22 -10.14 -7.21
CA THR A 195 18.74 -10.97 -8.31
C THR A 195 18.64 -12.45 -7.97
N GLU A 196 18.93 -13.34 -8.93
CA GLU A 196 18.67 -14.78 -8.86
C GLU A 196 19.08 -15.41 -7.53
N GLU A 197 20.33 -15.25 -7.12
CA GLU A 197 20.87 -15.85 -5.89
C GLU A 197 20.09 -15.38 -4.63
N ILE A 198 19.87 -14.09 -4.49
CA ILE A 198 19.16 -13.52 -3.33
C ILE A 198 17.69 -13.89 -3.36
N HIS A 199 17.06 -13.84 -4.53
CA HIS A 199 15.66 -14.23 -4.67
C HIS A 199 15.44 -15.70 -4.32
N ASP A 200 16.21 -16.62 -4.91
CA ASP A 200 16.04 -18.06 -4.74
C ASP A 200 16.41 -18.54 -3.32
N ALA A 201 17.27 -17.81 -2.60
CA ALA A 201 17.52 -18.06 -1.18
C ALA A 201 16.32 -17.73 -0.29
N ARG A 202 15.45 -16.79 -0.72
CA ARG A 202 14.31 -16.28 0.05
C ARG A 202 12.97 -16.85 -0.39
N ARG A 203 12.80 -17.09 -1.70
CA ARG A 203 11.54 -17.48 -2.35
C ARG A 203 11.73 -18.67 -3.26
N PHE A 204 11.63 -19.85 -2.67
CA PHE A 204 11.85 -21.14 -3.34
C PHE A 204 10.58 -22.00 -3.29
N MET A 205 10.51 -22.99 -4.17
CA MET A 205 9.47 -24.03 -4.13
C MET A 205 9.54 -24.84 -2.84
N LYS A 206 8.45 -25.45 -2.39
CA LYS A 206 8.44 -26.36 -1.24
C LYS A 206 9.49 -27.47 -1.34
N GLY A 207 9.88 -27.88 -2.55
CA GLY A 207 10.96 -28.83 -2.82
C GLY A 207 12.34 -28.19 -2.97
N LYS A 208 12.57 -26.94 -2.53
CA LYS A 208 13.85 -26.21 -2.62
C LYS A 208 14.34 -25.91 -4.06
N GLN A 209 13.47 -26.03 -5.07
CA GLN A 209 13.84 -25.65 -6.44
C GLN A 209 13.86 -24.12 -6.58
N PRO A 210 14.77 -23.59 -7.44
CA PRO A 210 14.85 -22.17 -7.76
C PRO A 210 13.62 -21.69 -8.54
N THR A 211 13.34 -20.40 -8.47
CA THR A 211 12.12 -19.83 -9.03
C THR A 211 12.34 -18.60 -9.90
N PHE A 212 13.48 -17.91 -9.75
CA PHE A 212 13.79 -16.62 -10.36
C PHE A 212 13.61 -16.63 -11.89
N ASN A 213 14.30 -17.51 -12.61
CA ASN A 213 14.31 -17.52 -14.07
C ASN A 213 12.92 -17.78 -14.66
N ARG A 214 12.11 -18.61 -14.00
CA ARG A 214 10.74 -18.89 -14.44
C ARG A 214 9.82 -17.71 -14.24
N ILE A 215 9.98 -16.99 -13.14
CA ILE A 215 9.24 -15.73 -12.86
C ILE A 215 9.62 -14.66 -13.88
N VAL A 216 10.92 -14.47 -14.13
CA VAL A 216 11.42 -13.53 -15.15
C VAL A 216 10.82 -13.80 -16.52
N ALA A 217 10.80 -15.05 -16.97
CA ALA A 217 10.17 -15.43 -18.22
C ALA A 217 8.65 -15.12 -18.26
N GLY A 218 7.97 -15.27 -17.13
CA GLY A 218 6.55 -14.89 -16.99
C GLY A 218 6.33 -13.38 -17.08
N ILE A 219 7.21 -12.59 -16.46
CA ILE A 219 7.19 -11.12 -16.53
C ILE A 219 7.42 -10.67 -17.98
N ASP A 220 8.47 -11.19 -18.65
CA ASP A 220 8.76 -10.88 -20.06
C ASP A 220 7.53 -11.11 -20.94
N ALA A 221 6.92 -12.28 -20.85
CA ALA A 221 5.75 -12.64 -21.64
C ALA A 221 4.52 -11.76 -21.35
N CYS A 222 4.30 -11.35 -20.11
CA CYS A 222 3.25 -10.41 -19.75
C CYS A 222 3.49 -9.04 -20.39
N LEU A 223 4.70 -8.49 -20.27
CA LEU A 223 5.05 -7.20 -20.82
C LEU A 223 4.97 -7.19 -22.36
N GLU A 224 5.44 -8.24 -23.03
CA GLU A 224 5.33 -8.42 -24.48
C GLU A 224 3.87 -8.44 -24.96
N THR A 225 2.95 -8.87 -24.13
CA THR A 225 1.51 -8.93 -24.46
C THR A 225 0.72 -7.73 -23.97
N GLY A 226 1.38 -6.72 -23.37
CA GLY A 226 0.77 -5.50 -22.87
C GLY A 226 0.06 -5.65 -21.51
N ILE A 227 0.22 -6.78 -20.82
CA ILE A 227 -0.31 -6.96 -19.47
C ILE A 227 0.56 -6.20 -18.48
N SER A 228 -0.07 -5.34 -17.67
CA SER A 228 0.63 -4.52 -16.67
C SER A 228 1.27 -5.36 -15.58
N ILE A 229 2.57 -5.13 -15.33
CA ILE A 229 3.32 -5.75 -14.25
C ILE A 229 3.65 -4.71 -13.17
N ASN A 230 3.32 -5.04 -11.93
CA ASN A 230 3.75 -4.34 -10.73
C ASN A 230 4.80 -5.21 -10.02
N LEU A 231 6.08 -4.96 -10.28
CA LEU A 231 7.15 -5.71 -9.64
C LEU A 231 7.34 -5.26 -8.21
N ARG A 232 7.12 -6.16 -7.27
CA ARG A 232 7.30 -5.90 -5.84
C ARG A 232 8.60 -6.51 -5.33
N MET A 233 9.36 -5.76 -4.54
CA MET A 233 10.43 -6.29 -3.69
C MET A 233 9.97 -6.18 -2.23
N VAL A 234 10.03 -7.28 -1.49
CA VAL A 234 9.81 -7.27 -0.03
C VAL A 234 11.17 -7.11 0.64
N ALA A 235 11.42 -5.90 1.14
CA ALA A 235 12.71 -5.48 1.65
C ALA A 235 12.86 -5.69 3.15
N ASP A 236 13.97 -6.27 3.54
CA ASP A 236 14.49 -6.31 4.91
C ASP A 236 16.02 -6.17 4.89
N LYS A 237 16.67 -6.28 6.05
CA LYS A 237 18.12 -6.08 6.17
C LYS A 237 18.96 -7.16 5.43
N GLU A 238 18.36 -8.27 5.05
CA GLU A 238 19.06 -9.35 4.35
C GLU A 238 19.16 -9.12 2.84
N ASN A 239 18.25 -8.31 2.26
CA ASN A 239 18.20 -8.15 0.80
C ASN A 239 18.25 -6.72 0.28
N ILE A 240 18.11 -5.70 1.14
CA ILE A 240 18.03 -4.32 0.67
C ILE A 240 19.29 -3.87 -0.10
N ASP A 241 20.45 -4.36 0.26
CA ASP A 241 21.73 -4.07 -0.42
C ASP A 241 21.80 -4.67 -1.84
N ASN A 242 20.89 -5.55 -2.20
CA ASN A 242 20.75 -6.08 -3.55
C ASN A 242 19.83 -5.25 -4.45
N LEU A 243 19.18 -4.21 -3.91
CA LEU A 243 18.30 -3.31 -4.69
C LEU A 243 19.03 -2.69 -5.90
N PRO A 244 20.28 -2.18 -5.80
CA PRO A 244 21.01 -1.68 -6.97
C PRO A 244 21.16 -2.72 -8.08
N ALA A 245 21.49 -3.97 -7.73
CA ALA A 245 21.64 -5.05 -8.70
C ALA A 245 20.31 -5.44 -9.35
N LEU A 246 19.22 -5.52 -8.58
CA LEU A 246 17.88 -5.77 -9.12
C LEU A 246 17.41 -4.63 -10.04
N ALA A 247 17.67 -3.38 -9.66
CA ALA A 247 17.36 -2.22 -10.50
C ALA A 247 18.12 -2.28 -11.83
N ARG A 248 19.43 -2.57 -11.79
CA ARG A 248 20.25 -2.74 -13.01
C ARG A 248 19.70 -3.85 -13.88
N PHE A 249 19.39 -5.01 -13.30
CA PHE A 249 18.78 -6.14 -14.01
C PHE A 249 17.49 -5.74 -14.74
N ALA A 250 16.58 -5.04 -14.09
CA ALA A 250 15.32 -4.59 -14.69
C ALA A 250 15.52 -3.57 -15.82
N ILE A 251 16.51 -2.65 -15.68
CA ILE A 251 16.90 -1.69 -16.69
C ILE A 251 17.50 -2.41 -17.92
N ASP A 252 18.42 -3.33 -17.70
CA ASP A 252 19.08 -4.10 -18.77
C ASP A 252 18.09 -4.99 -19.53
N LYS A 253 17.09 -5.56 -18.81
CA LYS A 253 15.95 -6.27 -19.42
C LYS A 253 15.03 -5.33 -20.22
N GLY A 254 15.17 -4.02 -20.07
CA GLY A 254 14.30 -3.04 -20.71
C GLY A 254 12.92 -2.89 -20.08
N TRP A 255 12.67 -3.50 -18.93
CA TRP A 255 11.37 -3.44 -18.26
C TRP A 255 10.97 -2.02 -17.88
N THR A 256 11.91 -1.22 -17.39
CA THR A 256 11.69 0.18 -16.98
C THR A 256 11.23 1.08 -18.12
N ARG A 257 11.49 0.70 -19.37
CA ARG A 257 11.04 1.42 -20.57
C ARG A 257 9.61 1.07 -21.00
N SER A 258 9.04 0.00 -20.45
CA SER A 258 7.66 -0.39 -20.74
C SER A 258 6.65 0.49 -20.00
N PRO A 259 5.67 1.12 -20.67
CA PRO A 259 4.67 1.96 -20.02
C PRO A 259 3.72 1.17 -19.11
N VAL A 260 3.71 -0.16 -19.23
CA VAL A 260 2.90 -1.06 -18.41
C VAL A 260 3.72 -1.76 -17.30
N PHE A 261 4.94 -1.26 -17.04
CA PHE A 261 5.78 -1.75 -15.93
C PHE A 261 5.85 -0.70 -14.82
N LYS A 262 5.64 -1.13 -13.60
CA LYS A 262 5.87 -0.32 -12.40
C LYS A 262 6.48 -1.15 -11.29
N THR A 263 7.03 -0.48 -10.29
CA THR A 263 7.69 -1.14 -9.17
C THR A 263 7.15 -0.66 -7.83
N GLN A 264 7.27 -1.53 -6.84
CA GLN A 264 6.91 -1.26 -5.47
C GLN A 264 7.93 -1.90 -4.52
N ILE A 265 8.45 -1.14 -3.57
CA ILE A 265 9.22 -1.70 -2.46
C ILE A 265 8.32 -1.73 -1.23
N GLY A 266 8.04 -2.93 -0.74
CA GLY A 266 7.31 -3.17 0.50
C GLY A 266 8.27 -3.53 1.62
N ARG A 267 8.11 -2.95 2.80
CA ARG A 267 8.85 -3.35 4.00
C ARG A 267 8.36 -4.73 4.47
N ASN A 268 9.28 -5.64 4.76
CA ASN A 268 8.96 -6.81 5.57
C ASN A 268 8.74 -6.36 7.03
N TYR A 269 7.63 -6.73 7.66
CA TYR A 269 7.27 -6.28 9.01
C TYR A 269 6.32 -7.25 9.72
N GLU A 270 6.20 -7.10 11.04
CA GLU A 270 5.54 -8.04 11.96
C GLU A 270 4.01 -8.07 11.86
N LEU A 271 3.43 -7.73 10.72
CA LEU A 271 1.97 -7.59 10.59
C LEU A 271 1.20 -8.88 10.90
N HIS A 272 1.82 -10.03 10.70
CA HIS A 272 1.10 -11.30 10.64
C HIS A 272 1.81 -12.48 11.32
N TYR A 273 2.56 -12.22 12.39
CA TYR A 273 3.32 -13.30 13.04
C TYR A 273 4.25 -14.05 12.06
N CYS A 274 4.80 -13.30 11.09
CA CYS A 274 5.75 -13.90 10.17
C CYS A 274 6.98 -14.45 10.93
N SER A 275 7.58 -15.51 10.39
CA SER A 275 8.75 -16.16 10.94
C SER A 275 10.03 -15.31 10.94
N SER A 276 9.95 -14.08 10.42
CA SER A 276 11.07 -13.12 10.42
C SER A 276 11.39 -12.68 11.83
N THR A 277 12.66 -12.77 12.19
CA THR A 277 13.15 -12.27 13.47
C THR A 277 13.22 -10.73 13.46
N PRO A 278 12.96 -10.03 14.60
CA PRO A 278 13.01 -8.58 14.67
C PRO A 278 14.35 -7.98 14.20
N GLU A 279 15.47 -8.70 14.38
CA GLU A 279 16.80 -8.27 13.98
C GLU A 279 16.93 -8.10 12.45
N LYS A 280 16.15 -8.83 11.67
CA LYS A 280 16.13 -8.76 10.20
C LYS A 280 15.25 -7.63 9.68
N LEU A 281 14.33 -7.13 10.49
CA LEU A 281 13.34 -6.14 10.07
C LEU A 281 13.88 -4.72 10.19
N PHE A 282 13.45 -3.88 9.26
CA PHE A 282 13.60 -2.44 9.36
C PHE A 282 12.39 -1.82 10.07
N ASP A 283 12.61 -0.82 10.91
CA ASP A 283 11.56 0.15 11.15
C ASP A 283 11.35 1.05 9.91
N ARG A 284 10.32 1.90 9.94
CA ARG A 284 10.00 2.75 8.78
C ARG A 284 11.05 3.82 8.51
N ALA A 285 11.67 4.39 9.54
CA ALA A 285 12.66 5.44 9.38
C ALA A 285 13.94 4.88 8.78
N THR A 286 14.48 3.82 9.37
CA THR A 286 15.73 3.19 8.95
C THR A 286 15.67 2.60 7.54
N LEU A 287 14.52 2.03 7.12
CA LEU A 287 14.36 1.61 5.72
C LEU A 287 14.46 2.81 4.76
N HIS A 288 13.80 3.93 5.07
CA HIS A 288 13.83 5.08 4.17
C HIS A 288 15.19 5.80 4.16
N GLU A 289 15.90 5.82 5.30
CA GLU A 289 17.30 6.26 5.33
C GLU A 289 18.16 5.41 4.40
N LYS A 290 18.05 4.09 4.52
CA LYS A 290 18.81 3.18 3.66
C LYS A 290 18.47 3.35 2.16
N LEU A 291 17.18 3.56 1.84
CA LEU A 291 16.75 3.84 0.47
C LEU A 291 17.31 5.18 -0.04
N PHE A 292 17.36 6.20 0.82
CA PHE A 292 17.96 7.49 0.49
C PHE A 292 19.46 7.31 0.18
N ASP A 293 20.21 6.65 1.06
CA ASP A 293 21.65 6.44 0.87
C ASP A 293 21.94 5.65 -0.42
N LEU A 294 21.18 4.57 -0.69
CA LEU A 294 21.29 3.80 -1.92
C LEU A 294 21.00 4.63 -3.19
N LEU A 295 20.05 5.57 -3.11
CA LEU A 295 19.77 6.48 -4.24
C LEU A 295 20.89 7.50 -4.46
N GLN A 296 21.58 7.94 -3.39
CA GLN A 296 22.76 8.81 -3.52
C GLN A 296 23.96 8.05 -4.14
N GLU A 297 24.21 6.83 -3.67
CA GLU A 297 25.31 5.97 -4.15
C GLU A 297 25.04 5.45 -5.57
N HIS A 298 23.79 5.17 -5.92
CA HIS A 298 23.37 4.54 -7.16
C HIS A 298 22.17 5.29 -7.78
N PRO A 299 22.37 6.49 -8.36
CA PRO A 299 21.27 7.33 -8.85
C PRO A 299 20.37 6.67 -9.90
N TYR A 300 20.87 5.67 -10.64
CA TYR A 300 20.09 4.93 -11.64
C TYR A 300 18.93 4.12 -11.01
N ILE A 301 18.94 3.86 -9.70
CA ILE A 301 17.81 3.24 -9.01
C ILE A 301 16.53 4.06 -9.22
N ALA A 302 16.64 5.38 -9.38
CA ALA A 302 15.50 6.26 -9.62
C ALA A 302 14.74 5.95 -10.94
N GLU A 303 15.35 5.24 -11.89
CA GLU A 303 14.66 4.72 -13.08
C GLU A 303 13.77 3.52 -12.73
N PHE A 304 14.20 2.69 -11.78
CA PHE A 304 13.49 1.51 -11.32
C PHE A 304 12.47 1.84 -10.23
N TYR A 305 12.87 2.60 -9.21
CA TYR A 305 12.02 2.91 -8.06
C TYR A 305 12.29 4.30 -7.50
N LYS A 306 11.23 5.07 -7.29
CA LYS A 306 11.26 6.38 -6.63
C LYS A 306 10.44 6.30 -5.33
N PRO A 307 11.05 6.32 -4.14
CA PRO A 307 10.33 6.34 -2.87
C PRO A 307 9.51 7.63 -2.74
N ALA A 308 8.33 7.53 -2.12
CA ALA A 308 7.47 8.69 -1.93
C ALA A 308 8.05 9.72 -0.96
N PHE A 309 8.80 9.27 0.08
CA PHE A 309 9.26 10.09 1.18
C PHE A 309 8.15 11.01 1.71
N SER A 310 7.05 10.40 2.21
CA SER A 310 5.81 11.10 2.54
C SER A 310 5.22 11.78 1.30
N ILE A 311 5.02 13.09 1.32
CA ILE A 311 4.43 13.89 0.25
C ILE A 311 5.47 14.57 -0.66
N ALA A 312 6.77 14.43 -0.36
CA ALA A 312 7.82 15.21 -1.04
C ALA A 312 7.91 14.91 -2.54
N ARG A 313 7.84 13.62 -2.94
CA ARG A 313 7.80 13.24 -4.37
C ARG A 313 6.56 13.82 -5.07
N PHE A 314 5.39 13.76 -4.43
CA PHE A 314 4.16 14.31 -5.00
C PHE A 314 4.30 15.81 -5.28
N ILE A 315 4.89 16.56 -4.32
CA ILE A 315 5.14 18.00 -4.49
C ILE A 315 6.09 18.25 -5.66
N SER A 316 7.17 17.49 -5.77
CA SER A 316 8.13 17.61 -6.87
C SER A 316 7.49 17.37 -8.25
N GLU A 317 6.66 16.34 -8.36
CA GLU A 317 6.01 15.94 -9.62
C GLU A 317 4.83 16.85 -10.00
N ASN A 318 4.04 17.33 -9.02
CA ASN A 318 2.79 18.06 -9.27
C ASN A 318 2.87 19.56 -8.98
N LYS A 319 3.95 20.06 -8.38
CA LYS A 319 4.12 21.46 -7.94
C LYS A 319 2.98 21.95 -7.02
N ALA A 320 2.34 21.04 -6.31
CA ALA A 320 1.22 21.27 -5.40
C ALA A 320 1.24 20.23 -4.28
N LEU A 321 0.60 20.54 -3.16
CA LEU A 321 0.39 19.56 -2.11
C LEU A 321 -0.81 18.67 -2.42
N PRO A 322 -0.77 17.40 -1.96
CA PRO A 322 -1.97 16.54 -1.97
C PRO A 322 -3.04 17.10 -1.01
N THR A 323 -4.25 16.60 -1.13
CA THR A 323 -5.31 16.90 -0.15
C THR A 323 -4.91 16.41 1.26
N PRO A 324 -5.30 17.13 2.33
CA PRO A 324 -5.06 16.70 3.69
C PRO A 324 -5.54 15.27 3.93
N LEU A 325 -4.72 14.46 4.59
CA LEU A 325 -4.98 13.04 4.82
C LEU A 325 -5.63 12.85 6.20
N PHE A 326 -6.94 12.72 6.25
CA PHE A 326 -7.63 12.46 7.52
C PHE A 326 -7.63 10.99 7.91
N ASP A 327 -7.46 10.09 6.94
CA ASP A 327 -7.42 8.66 7.17
C ASP A 327 -6.53 7.98 6.14
N SER A 328 -5.61 7.15 6.59
CA SER A 328 -4.73 6.35 5.73
C SER A 328 -5.09 4.86 5.71
N CYS A 329 -6.15 4.46 6.42
CA CYS A 329 -6.64 3.09 6.48
C CYS A 329 -7.82 2.89 5.54
N THR A 330 -7.66 2.04 4.54
CA THR A 330 -8.67 1.73 3.53
C THR A 330 -9.71 0.71 3.97
N ALA A 331 -9.45 -0.01 5.07
CA ALA A 331 -10.25 -1.13 5.58
C ALA A 331 -11.72 -0.76 5.82
N CYS A 332 -12.65 -1.56 5.32
CA CYS A 332 -14.11 -1.36 5.33
C CYS A 332 -14.61 -0.07 4.65
N LYS A 333 -13.76 0.66 3.94
CA LYS A 333 -14.07 1.91 3.23
C LYS A 333 -13.90 1.73 1.73
N THR A 334 -12.65 1.72 1.29
CA THR A 334 -12.26 1.48 -0.11
C THR A 334 -11.52 0.15 -0.31
N GLU A 335 -11.39 -0.65 0.75
CA GLU A 335 -10.81 -2.00 0.72
C GLU A 335 -11.67 -2.96 1.53
N TRP A 336 -11.94 -4.13 0.96
CA TRP A 336 -12.61 -5.27 1.59
C TRP A 336 -11.94 -6.55 1.14
N ALA A 337 -11.97 -7.59 1.98
CA ALA A 337 -11.45 -8.89 1.59
C ALA A 337 -12.48 -10.00 1.84
N PHE A 338 -12.43 -11.01 0.97
CA PHE A 338 -13.35 -12.15 0.91
C PHE A 338 -12.53 -13.40 0.69
N ASP A 339 -12.93 -14.51 1.25
CA ASP A 339 -12.24 -15.77 1.02
C ASP A 339 -13.17 -16.90 0.56
N PHE A 340 -12.57 -17.97 0.09
CA PHE A 340 -13.25 -19.17 -0.41
C PHE A 340 -14.05 -19.91 0.65
N THR A 341 -13.98 -19.52 1.93
CA THR A 341 -14.86 -20.06 2.99
C THR A 341 -16.21 -19.34 3.05
N GLY A 342 -16.36 -18.26 2.30
CA GLY A 342 -17.55 -17.41 2.31
C GLY A 342 -17.49 -16.30 3.34
N ALA A 343 -16.35 -16.07 4.00
CA ALA A 343 -16.18 -15.05 5.02
C ALA A 343 -15.80 -13.67 4.42
N ILE A 344 -16.17 -12.62 5.14
CA ILE A 344 -15.91 -11.21 4.84
C ILE A 344 -14.92 -10.67 5.87
N TYR A 345 -13.93 -9.90 5.42
CA TYR A 345 -12.91 -9.29 6.26
C TYR A 345 -12.71 -7.80 5.91
N SER A 346 -12.11 -7.05 6.83
CA SER A 346 -11.92 -5.61 6.67
C SER A 346 -10.87 -5.25 5.61
N CYS A 347 -9.82 -6.04 5.45
CA CYS A 347 -8.71 -5.79 4.54
C CYS A 347 -7.80 -7.02 4.35
N THR A 348 -6.78 -6.88 3.51
CA THR A 348 -5.76 -7.92 3.28
C THR A 348 -4.99 -8.32 4.55
N ALA A 349 -4.90 -7.44 5.55
CA ALA A 349 -4.19 -7.71 6.79
C ALA A 349 -4.97 -8.57 7.79
N THR A 350 -6.29 -8.69 7.63
CA THR A 350 -7.17 -9.46 8.52
C THR A 350 -7.66 -10.76 7.89
N VAL A 351 -7.64 -10.88 6.55
CA VAL A 351 -8.18 -12.03 5.83
C VAL A 351 -7.52 -13.34 6.26
N GLY A 352 -8.34 -14.35 6.55
CA GLY A 352 -7.91 -15.67 6.99
C GLY A 352 -7.50 -15.77 8.46
N LYS A 353 -7.51 -14.66 9.21
CA LYS A 353 -7.25 -14.68 10.66
C LYS A 353 -8.53 -15.00 11.42
N LYS A 354 -8.48 -16.02 12.24
CA LYS A 354 -9.60 -16.41 13.11
C LYS A 354 -10.01 -15.28 14.06
N GLY A 355 -11.30 -14.94 14.05
CA GLY A 355 -11.88 -13.89 14.89
C GLY A 355 -11.79 -12.49 14.28
N GLU A 356 -11.31 -12.37 13.03
CA GLU A 356 -11.31 -11.12 12.27
C GLU A 356 -12.43 -11.06 11.22
N GLU A 357 -13.28 -12.09 11.17
CA GLU A 357 -14.42 -12.18 10.26
C GLU A 357 -15.46 -11.10 10.62
N LEU A 358 -15.87 -10.33 9.63
CA LEU A 358 -16.92 -9.32 9.75
C LEU A 358 -18.33 -9.87 9.43
N GLY A 359 -18.38 -11.08 8.93
CA GLY A 359 -19.60 -11.75 8.50
C GLY A 359 -19.32 -12.75 7.39
N THR A 360 -20.37 -13.14 6.68
CA THR A 360 -20.29 -14.10 5.57
C THR A 360 -21.06 -13.59 4.35
N PHE A 361 -20.58 -13.91 3.14
CA PHE A 361 -21.32 -13.74 1.89
C PHE A 361 -21.87 -15.07 1.35
N TYR A 362 -21.43 -16.20 1.92
CA TYR A 362 -21.85 -17.55 1.57
C TYR A 362 -21.81 -18.46 2.82
N PRO A 363 -22.73 -19.45 2.98
CA PRO A 363 -23.92 -19.69 2.16
C PRO A 363 -25.07 -18.69 2.45
N VAL A 364 -25.01 -18.00 3.55
CA VAL A 364 -26.00 -16.98 3.97
C VAL A 364 -25.25 -15.70 4.27
N VAL A 365 -25.79 -14.57 3.80
CA VAL A 365 -25.20 -13.25 4.07
C VAL A 365 -25.45 -12.88 5.53
N THR A 366 -24.36 -12.62 6.25
CA THR A 366 -24.38 -12.07 7.60
C THR A 366 -23.39 -10.91 7.71
N LYS A 367 -23.63 -9.96 8.60
CA LYS A 367 -22.72 -8.83 8.85
C LYS A 367 -22.70 -8.46 10.32
N ASN A 368 -21.51 -8.17 10.82
CA ASN A 368 -21.32 -7.54 12.12
C ASN A 368 -21.25 -6.01 11.92
N GLU A 369 -22.39 -5.37 11.82
CA GLU A 369 -22.50 -3.93 11.52
C GLU A 369 -21.79 -3.07 12.57
N THR A 370 -21.74 -3.49 13.82
CA THR A 370 -21.04 -2.77 14.90
C THR A 370 -19.54 -2.70 14.60
N VAL A 371 -18.93 -3.84 14.34
CA VAL A 371 -17.47 -3.89 14.04
C VAL A 371 -17.16 -3.21 12.71
N ILE A 372 -18.00 -3.39 11.68
CA ILE A 372 -17.85 -2.69 10.39
C ILE A 372 -17.84 -1.16 10.61
N SER A 373 -18.81 -0.65 11.39
CA SER A 373 -18.91 0.77 11.71
C SER A 373 -17.69 1.29 12.47
N GLU A 374 -17.11 0.50 13.37
CA GLU A 374 -15.87 0.87 14.06
C GLU A 374 -14.70 1.10 13.07
N TRP A 375 -14.52 0.19 12.11
CA TRP A 375 -13.51 0.35 11.07
C TRP A 375 -13.78 1.57 10.17
N GLN A 376 -15.04 1.79 9.81
CA GLN A 376 -15.44 2.90 8.93
C GLN A 376 -15.26 4.26 9.57
N ASN A 377 -15.56 4.37 10.87
CA ASN A 377 -15.51 5.62 11.61
C ASN A 377 -14.12 5.99 12.12
N ARG A 378 -13.12 5.10 11.99
CA ARG A 378 -11.75 5.38 12.41
C ARG A 378 -11.07 6.37 11.49
N ASP A 379 -10.60 7.50 12.04
CA ASP A 379 -9.76 8.49 11.37
C ASP A 379 -9.03 9.38 12.42
N VAL A 380 -8.31 10.41 11.99
CA VAL A 380 -7.56 11.30 12.90
C VAL A 380 -8.46 12.14 13.80
N THR A 381 -9.76 12.23 13.54
CA THR A 381 -10.72 12.93 14.40
C THR A 381 -11.28 12.05 15.51
N THR A 382 -11.18 10.74 15.37
CA THR A 382 -11.67 9.74 16.34
C THR A 382 -10.54 9.12 17.17
N ILE A 383 -9.32 9.03 16.64
CA ILE A 383 -8.14 8.58 17.37
C ILE A 383 -7.68 9.70 18.32
N GLU A 384 -7.73 9.44 19.63
CA GLU A 384 -7.50 10.49 20.64
C GLU A 384 -6.14 11.18 20.49
N GLU A 385 -5.08 10.41 20.33
CA GLU A 385 -3.72 10.92 20.19
C GLU A 385 -3.51 11.74 18.91
N CYS A 386 -4.33 11.48 17.88
CA CYS A 386 -4.22 12.20 16.60
C CYS A 386 -4.91 13.57 16.60
N LYS A 387 -5.89 13.81 17.48
CA LYS A 387 -6.66 15.07 17.55
C LYS A 387 -5.77 16.30 17.82
N SER A 388 -4.72 16.12 18.63
CA SER A 388 -3.78 17.19 18.96
C SER A 388 -2.45 17.11 18.19
N CYS A 389 -2.26 16.09 17.37
CA CYS A 389 -1.00 15.86 16.65
C CYS A 389 -0.89 16.78 15.42
N SER A 390 0.20 17.56 15.34
CA SER A 390 0.50 18.44 14.20
C SER A 390 0.71 17.66 12.89
N LEU A 391 1.16 16.40 12.99
CA LEU A 391 1.46 15.52 11.85
C LEU A 391 0.24 14.78 11.32
N SER A 392 -0.93 14.90 11.98
CA SER A 392 -2.11 14.08 11.71
C SER A 392 -2.56 14.12 10.24
N LEU A 393 -2.57 15.32 9.63
CA LEU A 393 -3.02 15.53 8.25
C LEU A 393 -1.99 15.11 7.17
N ALA A 394 -0.77 14.78 7.55
CA ALA A 394 0.23 14.15 6.69
C ALA A 394 0.38 12.64 6.96
N CYS A 395 -0.09 12.17 8.13
CA CYS A 395 0.02 10.79 8.59
C CYS A 395 -1.25 9.96 8.35
N GLY A 396 -2.44 10.55 8.59
CA GLY A 396 -3.74 9.88 8.50
C GLY A 396 -3.95 8.76 9.52
N GLY A 397 -3.29 8.81 10.71
CA GLY A 397 -3.50 7.85 11.79
C GLY A 397 -2.89 6.44 11.58
N GLY A 398 -2.34 6.15 10.40
CA GLY A 398 -1.67 4.89 10.09
C GLY A 398 -2.61 3.68 9.92
N CYS A 399 -2.04 2.47 9.88
CA CYS A 399 -2.77 1.23 9.62
C CYS A 399 -3.51 0.74 10.88
N ALA A 400 -4.83 0.58 10.80
CA ALA A 400 -5.64 0.12 11.91
C ALA A 400 -5.31 -1.32 12.34
N SER A 401 -4.95 -2.21 11.40
CA SER A 401 -4.56 -3.58 11.73
C SER A 401 -3.23 -3.62 12.50
N VAL A 402 -2.26 -2.76 12.14
CA VAL A 402 -1.00 -2.63 12.91
C VAL A 402 -1.27 -2.05 14.28
N ALA A 403 -2.12 -1.03 14.38
CA ALA A 403 -2.53 -0.46 15.66
C ALA A 403 -3.19 -1.50 16.56
N LYS A 404 -4.11 -2.33 16.01
CA LYS A 404 -4.76 -3.43 16.73
C LYS A 404 -3.74 -4.46 17.22
N ASN A 405 -2.77 -4.84 16.40
CA ASN A 405 -1.73 -5.80 16.81
C ASN A 405 -0.85 -5.25 17.94
N ASN A 406 -0.51 -3.95 17.91
CA ASN A 406 0.41 -3.33 18.86
C ASN A 406 -0.28 -2.89 20.16
N HIS A 407 -1.54 -2.46 20.09
CA HIS A 407 -2.26 -1.80 21.18
C HIS A 407 -3.56 -2.49 21.58
N GLY A 408 -3.94 -3.57 20.91
CA GLY A 408 -5.15 -4.35 21.21
C GLY A 408 -6.45 -3.75 20.64
N ASN A 409 -6.42 -2.55 20.01
CA ASN A 409 -7.60 -1.92 19.42
C ASN A 409 -7.26 -1.13 18.16
N ILE A 410 -8.25 -0.94 17.27
CA ILE A 410 -8.09 -0.23 16.02
C ILE A 410 -8.03 1.30 16.19
N ASN A 411 -8.54 1.84 17.30
CA ASN A 411 -8.62 3.27 17.57
C ASN A 411 -7.35 3.86 18.18
N SER A 412 -6.26 3.11 18.17
CA SER A 412 -4.90 3.61 18.45
C SER A 412 -4.19 4.04 17.18
N PRO A 413 -3.19 4.93 17.26
CA PRO A 413 -2.43 5.32 16.09
C PRO A 413 -1.37 4.26 15.73
N ASP A 414 -1.08 4.16 14.41
CA ASP A 414 0.14 3.54 13.88
C ASP A 414 1.03 4.66 13.33
N CYS A 415 1.81 5.28 14.21
CA CYS A 415 2.59 6.49 13.92
C CYS A 415 3.63 6.26 12.82
N ARG A 416 3.70 7.22 11.90
CA ARG A 416 4.70 7.27 10.83
C ARG A 416 5.76 8.32 11.13
N PRO A 417 7.03 8.12 10.78
CA PRO A 417 8.10 9.10 11.01
C PRO A 417 8.05 10.25 9.99
N ILE A 418 6.95 11.01 9.96
CA ILE A 418 6.64 12.01 8.92
C ILE A 418 7.76 13.04 8.78
N GLU A 419 8.24 13.62 9.87
CA GLU A 419 9.31 14.62 9.85
C GLU A 419 10.59 14.08 9.19
N LYS A 420 10.97 12.85 9.56
CA LYS A 420 12.14 12.18 8.96
C LYS A 420 11.95 11.94 7.46
N LEU A 421 10.77 11.46 7.06
CA LEU A 421 10.45 11.24 5.65
C LEU A 421 10.44 12.54 4.85
N LEU A 422 9.93 13.62 5.41
CA LEU A 422 9.95 14.95 4.78
C LEU A 422 11.37 15.50 4.65
N SER A 423 12.21 15.32 5.68
CA SER A 423 13.63 15.69 5.66
C SER A 423 14.38 15.02 4.51
N LEU A 424 14.26 13.69 4.40
CA LEU A 424 14.86 12.89 3.32
C LEU A 424 14.30 13.27 1.94
N GLY A 425 12.98 13.43 1.88
CA GLY A 425 12.29 13.72 0.63
C GLY A 425 12.56 15.12 0.09
N ALA A 426 12.69 16.12 0.96
CA ALA A 426 13.08 17.45 0.55
C ALA A 426 14.52 17.46 -0.02
N ALA A 427 15.46 16.78 0.64
CA ALA A 427 16.82 16.61 0.15
C ALA A 427 16.86 15.87 -1.22
N GLN A 428 16.02 14.85 -1.40
CA GLN A 428 16.00 14.04 -2.62
C GLN A 428 15.34 14.73 -3.81
N TYR A 429 14.31 15.56 -3.60
CA TYR A 429 13.41 16.00 -4.67
C TYR A 429 13.22 17.50 -4.79
N LEU A 430 13.53 18.29 -3.76
CA LEU A 430 13.15 19.70 -3.69
C LEU A 430 14.36 20.63 -3.60
N VAL A 431 15.50 20.17 -3.07
CA VAL A 431 16.77 20.90 -3.06
C VAL A 431 17.59 20.37 -4.22
N SER A 432 17.76 21.18 -5.25
CA SER A 432 18.61 20.90 -6.43
C SER A 432 19.87 21.73 -6.39
#